data_fdb7f3fde55c131ca76eed8a1c7e8a07
#
_entry.id   fdb7f3fde55c131ca76eed8a1c7e8a07
#
_cell.length_a   1.000
_cell.length_b   1.000
_cell.length_c   1.000
_cell.angle_alpha   90.00
_cell.angle_beta   90.00
_cell.angle_gamma   90.00
#
_symmetry.space_group_name_H-M   'P 1'
#
loop_
_entity.id
_entity.type
_entity.pdbx_description
1 polymer ?
#
loop_
_entity_poly.entity_id
_entity_poly.type
_entity_poly.pdbx_seq_one_letter_code
_entity_poly.pdbx_strand_id
1 'polypeptide(L)'
;PEAMAFDLEEQDRLTEQLAKSDLVLIGPGLAENQLGLDILQKVIQTVSEQQILIMDGGAISLFSKAALPFPKAQTVFTPHQKEWEGLAGLSLSEQTAVANQAAVNQLPLGSIVVQKKHGTTIYQSGQEQVFELTVGGPYQATGGMGDTLAGMIAAFAGQFKSSSPFERVTAATL
;
A
#
# COMPACT_ATOMS: atom_id res chain seq x y z
N PRO A 1 -11.00 -10.71 -22.73
CA PRO A 1 -11.18 -10.41 -21.32
C PRO A 1 -10.33 -9.19 -20.95
N GLU A 2 -10.89 -8.30 -20.16
CA GLU A 2 -10.23 -7.06 -19.72
C GLU A 2 -9.18 -7.32 -18.62
N ALA A 3 -9.21 -8.51 -18.01
CA ALA A 3 -8.23 -8.98 -17.03
C ALA A 3 -7.61 -10.30 -17.51
N MET A 4 -6.31 -10.42 -17.36
CA MET A 4 -5.56 -11.65 -17.58
C MET A 4 -5.14 -12.24 -16.25
N ALA A 5 -5.34 -13.55 -16.08
CA ALA A 5 -4.84 -14.30 -14.95
C ALA A 5 -3.76 -15.29 -15.42
N PHE A 6 -2.77 -15.53 -14.58
CA PHE A 6 -1.74 -16.55 -14.78
C PHE A 6 -1.32 -17.15 -13.43
N ASP A 7 -0.71 -18.32 -13.49
CA ASP A 7 -0.22 -18.99 -12.29
C ASP A 7 1.04 -18.28 -11.76
N LEU A 8 1.09 -18.07 -10.46
CA LEU A 8 2.27 -17.49 -9.79
C LEU A 8 3.50 -18.41 -9.86
N GLU A 9 3.33 -19.70 -10.19
CA GLU A 9 4.44 -20.61 -10.49
C GLU A 9 5.14 -20.26 -11.82
N GLU A 10 4.50 -19.53 -12.72
CA GLU A 10 5.06 -19.00 -13.97
C GLU A 10 6.00 -17.81 -13.67
N GLN A 11 7.11 -18.05 -13.01
CA GLN A 11 8.03 -17.03 -12.46
C GLN A 11 8.60 -16.08 -13.52
N ASP A 12 8.89 -16.57 -14.72
CA ASP A 12 9.38 -15.74 -15.84
C ASP A 12 8.30 -14.77 -16.30
N ARG A 13 7.07 -15.25 -16.39
CA ARG A 13 5.92 -14.44 -16.75
C ARG A 13 5.61 -13.39 -15.71
N LEU A 14 5.67 -13.74 -14.42
CA LEU A 14 5.55 -12.77 -13.34
C LEU A 14 6.59 -11.65 -13.48
N THR A 15 7.85 -12.00 -13.70
CA THR A 15 8.93 -11.04 -13.87
C THR A 15 8.69 -10.13 -15.08
N GLU A 16 8.26 -10.69 -16.20
CA GLU A 16 7.94 -9.94 -17.42
C GLU A 16 6.78 -8.96 -17.20
N GLN A 17 5.71 -9.39 -16.52
CA GLN A 17 4.56 -8.53 -16.23
C GLN A 17 4.92 -7.42 -15.23
N LEU A 18 5.70 -7.71 -14.20
CA LEU A 18 6.19 -6.70 -13.27
C LEU A 18 7.01 -5.62 -13.99
N ALA A 19 7.89 -6.02 -14.90
CA ALA A 19 8.74 -5.08 -15.65
C ALA A 19 7.96 -4.17 -16.62
N LYS A 20 6.80 -4.62 -17.13
CA LYS A 20 5.95 -3.89 -18.08
C LYS A 20 4.90 -3.01 -17.40
N SER A 21 4.65 -3.20 -16.12
CA SER A 21 3.58 -2.52 -15.39
C SER A 21 4.01 -1.13 -14.94
N ASP A 22 3.17 -0.12 -15.07
CA ASP A 22 3.38 1.20 -14.46
C ASP A 22 3.14 1.18 -12.95
N LEU A 23 2.29 0.24 -12.50
CA LEU A 23 1.88 0.10 -11.12
C LEU A 23 1.68 -1.37 -10.75
N VAL A 24 2.04 -1.72 -9.53
CA VAL A 24 1.84 -3.05 -8.95
C VAL A 24 1.04 -2.90 -7.65
N LEU A 25 -0.04 -3.67 -7.52
CA LEU A 25 -0.78 -3.86 -6.26
C LEU A 25 -0.52 -5.27 -5.75
N ILE A 26 -0.08 -5.38 -4.50
CA ILE A 26 0.17 -6.68 -3.86
C ILE A 26 -0.41 -6.69 -2.44
N GLY A 27 -0.98 -7.82 -2.05
CA GLY A 27 -1.42 -8.02 -0.68
C GLY A 27 -2.85 -8.50 -0.50
N PRO A 28 -3.85 -8.01 -1.28
CA PRO A 28 -5.18 -8.60 -1.26
C PRO A 28 -5.10 -10.10 -1.52
N GLY A 29 -5.57 -10.90 -0.54
CA GLY A 29 -5.53 -12.36 -0.64
C GLY A 29 -4.15 -13.02 -0.55
N LEU A 30 -3.07 -12.27 -0.39
CA LEU A 30 -1.72 -12.85 -0.24
C LEU A 30 -1.60 -13.60 1.09
N ALA A 31 -1.31 -14.89 1.01
CA ALA A 31 -1.16 -15.72 2.19
C ALA A 31 0.12 -15.35 2.98
N GLU A 32 -0.01 -15.25 4.31
CA GLU A 32 1.11 -14.96 5.22
C GLU A 32 1.93 -16.25 5.50
N ASN A 33 2.53 -16.81 4.46
CA ASN A 33 3.37 -18.01 4.51
C ASN A 33 4.64 -17.82 3.66
N GLN A 34 5.45 -18.86 3.53
CA GLN A 34 6.71 -18.78 2.78
C GLN A 34 6.49 -18.41 1.30
N LEU A 35 5.49 -18.97 0.65
CA LEU A 35 5.19 -18.64 -0.75
C LEU A 35 4.84 -17.14 -0.91
N GLY A 36 3.98 -16.62 -0.03
CA GLY A 36 3.64 -15.19 -0.04
C GLY A 36 4.86 -14.30 0.22
N LEU A 37 5.76 -14.73 1.11
CA LEU A 37 7.02 -14.02 1.38
C LEU A 37 7.93 -14.01 0.14
N ASP A 38 8.09 -15.15 -0.53
CA ASP A 38 8.94 -15.27 -1.71
C ASP A 38 8.43 -14.39 -2.86
N ILE A 39 7.10 -14.37 -3.07
CA ILE A 39 6.46 -13.50 -4.05
C ILE A 39 6.69 -12.02 -3.70
N LEU A 40 6.46 -11.62 -2.45
CA LEU A 40 6.67 -10.24 -2.01
C LEU A 40 8.11 -9.80 -2.19
N GLN A 41 9.08 -10.65 -1.82
CA GLN A 41 10.51 -10.37 -2.01
C GLN A 41 10.84 -10.18 -3.49
N LYS A 42 10.30 -11.04 -4.36
CA LYS A 42 10.49 -10.92 -5.80
C LYS A 42 9.93 -9.61 -6.34
N VAL A 43 8.72 -9.22 -5.93
CA VAL A 43 8.12 -7.94 -6.32
C VAL A 43 9.02 -6.77 -5.88
N ILE A 44 9.42 -6.72 -4.62
CA ILE A 44 10.27 -5.66 -4.06
C ILE A 44 11.59 -5.52 -4.83
N GLN A 45 12.20 -6.65 -5.21
CA GLN A 45 13.47 -6.67 -5.94
C GLN A 45 13.33 -6.26 -7.42
N THR A 46 12.14 -6.47 -8.00
CA THR A 46 11.91 -6.26 -9.44
C THR A 46 11.39 -4.86 -9.77
N VAL A 47 10.56 -4.27 -8.89
CA VAL A 47 9.98 -2.94 -9.15
C VAL A 47 11.04 -1.84 -9.18
N SER A 48 10.88 -0.91 -10.11
CA SER A 48 11.80 0.19 -10.36
C SER A 48 11.31 1.53 -9.81
N GLU A 49 12.16 2.54 -9.82
CA GLU A 49 11.85 3.91 -9.37
C GLU A 49 10.74 4.60 -10.19
N GLN A 50 10.51 4.14 -11.43
CA GLN A 50 9.47 4.68 -12.30
C GLN A 50 8.08 4.12 -12.02
N GLN A 51 8.00 3.11 -11.17
CA GLN A 51 6.74 2.39 -10.87
C GLN A 51 6.17 2.83 -9.51
N ILE A 52 4.88 2.57 -9.34
CA ILE A 52 4.20 2.71 -8.05
C ILE A 52 3.92 1.31 -7.51
N LEU A 53 4.30 1.06 -6.26
CA LEU A 53 3.97 -0.17 -5.54
C LEU A 53 2.94 0.13 -4.46
N ILE A 54 1.78 -0.52 -4.53
CA ILE A 54 0.77 -0.47 -3.48
C ILE A 54 0.83 -1.76 -2.69
N MET A 55 1.00 -1.65 -1.37
CA MET A 55 0.99 -2.77 -0.44
C MET A 55 -0.25 -2.70 0.45
N ASP A 56 -1.01 -3.79 0.51
CA ASP A 56 -2.19 -3.94 1.38
C ASP A 56 -2.15 -5.29 2.12
N GLY A 57 -2.91 -5.45 3.18
CA GLY A 57 -3.20 -6.72 3.82
C GLY A 57 -1.96 -7.58 4.12
N GLY A 58 -1.97 -8.83 3.62
CA GLY A 58 -0.90 -9.80 3.84
C GLY A 58 0.49 -9.32 3.43
N ALA A 59 0.61 -8.44 2.42
CA ALA A 59 1.90 -7.89 2.03
C ALA A 59 2.48 -6.97 3.11
N ILE A 60 1.66 -6.13 3.76
CA ILE A 60 2.10 -5.27 4.87
C ILE A 60 2.55 -6.12 6.06
N SER A 61 1.75 -7.14 6.40
CA SER A 61 2.07 -8.06 7.50
C SER A 61 3.41 -8.79 7.27
N LEU A 62 3.61 -9.35 6.08
CA LEU A 62 4.86 -10.04 5.72
C LEU A 62 6.04 -9.09 5.68
N PHE A 63 5.86 -7.89 5.09
CA PHE A 63 6.90 -6.86 5.00
C PHE A 63 7.43 -6.47 6.38
N SER A 64 6.53 -6.20 7.32
CA SER A 64 6.86 -5.81 8.69
C SER A 64 7.53 -6.95 9.47
N LYS A 65 6.94 -8.17 9.42
CA LYS A 65 7.45 -9.33 10.16
C LYS A 65 8.84 -9.78 9.70
N ALA A 66 9.10 -9.74 8.40
CA ALA A 66 10.36 -10.17 7.82
C ALA A 66 11.41 -9.05 7.73
N ALA A 67 11.07 -7.83 8.18
CA ALA A 67 11.94 -6.65 8.10
C ALA A 67 12.58 -6.48 6.71
N LEU A 68 11.75 -6.57 5.66
CA LEU A 68 12.24 -6.51 4.29
C LEU A 68 12.80 -5.11 3.95
N PRO A 69 13.76 -5.02 3.03
CA PRO A 69 14.24 -3.74 2.55
C PRO A 69 13.14 -2.99 1.79
N PHE A 70 13.13 -1.67 1.88
CA PHE A 70 12.20 -0.86 1.12
C PHE A 70 12.42 -1.00 -0.39
N PRO A 71 11.33 -1.08 -1.19
CA PRO A 71 11.43 -1.11 -2.64
C PRO A 71 11.97 0.21 -3.20
N LYS A 72 12.49 0.18 -4.42
CA LYS A 72 12.89 1.40 -5.14
C LYS A 72 11.69 2.21 -5.65
N ALA A 73 10.59 1.52 -5.92
CA ALA A 73 9.34 2.13 -6.38
C ALA A 73 8.75 3.07 -5.33
N GLN A 74 8.08 4.12 -5.77
CA GLN A 74 7.24 4.91 -4.88
C GLN A 74 6.17 4.01 -4.25
N THR A 75 6.15 3.94 -2.92
CA THR A 75 5.29 2.99 -2.21
C THR A 75 4.10 3.66 -1.56
N VAL A 76 2.93 3.05 -1.74
CA VAL A 76 1.69 3.38 -1.04
C VAL A 76 1.34 2.21 -0.13
N PHE A 77 1.25 2.45 1.16
CA PHE A 77 0.78 1.47 2.15
C PHE A 77 -0.65 1.80 2.53
N THR A 78 -1.51 0.78 2.64
CA THR A 78 -2.93 0.95 3.02
C THR A 78 -3.26 0.16 4.30
N PRO A 79 -2.52 0.38 5.41
CA PRO A 79 -2.69 -0.40 6.63
C PRO A 79 -4.00 -0.10 7.36
N HIS A 80 -4.64 -1.13 7.92
CA HIS A 80 -5.51 -0.94 9.06
C HIS A 80 -4.66 -0.73 10.35
N GLN A 81 -5.30 -0.35 11.45
CA GLN A 81 -4.59 0.02 12.69
C GLN A 81 -3.61 -1.06 13.19
N LYS A 82 -3.96 -2.34 13.06
CA LYS A 82 -3.08 -3.45 13.51
C LYS A 82 -1.90 -3.69 12.57
N GLU A 83 -2.08 -3.55 11.27
CA GLU A 83 -0.99 -3.60 10.29
C GLU A 83 -0.04 -2.41 10.49
N TRP A 84 -0.61 -1.23 10.78
CA TRP A 84 0.18 -0.04 11.08
C TRP A 84 1.01 -0.20 12.36
N GLU A 85 0.46 -0.85 13.40
CA GLU A 85 1.22 -1.20 14.61
C GLU A 85 2.50 -1.98 14.26
N GLY A 86 2.38 -2.98 13.39
CA GLY A 86 3.54 -3.78 12.94
C GLY A 86 4.53 -2.98 12.10
N LEU A 87 4.02 -2.13 11.18
CA LEU A 87 4.86 -1.39 10.24
C LEU A 87 5.55 -0.18 10.91
N ALA A 88 4.85 0.53 11.80
CA ALA A 88 5.33 1.74 12.46
C ALA A 88 6.01 1.50 13.81
N GLY A 89 5.81 0.32 14.40
CA GLY A 89 6.26 0.04 15.77
C GLY A 89 5.50 0.82 16.85
N LEU A 90 4.30 1.33 16.54
CA LEU A 90 3.45 2.11 17.45
C LEU A 90 2.27 1.27 17.92
N SER A 91 2.13 1.08 19.22
CA SER A 91 0.93 0.45 19.78
C SER A 91 -0.34 1.26 19.43
N LEU A 92 -1.52 0.64 19.48
CA LEU A 92 -2.78 1.32 19.14
C LEU A 92 -3.01 2.61 19.95
N SER A 93 -2.59 2.64 21.22
CA SER A 93 -2.72 3.81 22.09
C SER A 93 -1.73 4.94 21.76
N GLU A 94 -0.64 4.64 21.07
CA GLU A 94 0.39 5.60 20.67
C GLU A 94 0.13 6.21 19.29
N GLN A 95 -0.84 5.68 18.52
CA GLN A 95 -1.14 6.12 17.15
C GLN A 95 -1.85 7.48 17.12
N THR A 96 -1.21 8.51 17.67
CA THR A 96 -1.64 9.91 17.52
C THR A 96 -1.24 10.45 16.13
N ALA A 97 -1.87 11.54 15.68
CA ALA A 97 -1.52 12.16 14.40
C ALA A 97 -0.03 12.53 14.31
N VAL A 98 0.53 13.08 15.39
CA VAL A 98 1.95 13.48 15.47
C VAL A 98 2.87 12.25 15.43
N ALA A 99 2.58 11.23 16.23
CA ALA A 99 3.39 10.00 16.24
C ALA A 99 3.31 9.26 14.89
N ASN A 100 2.14 9.20 14.28
CA ASN A 100 1.95 8.60 12.96
C ASN A 100 2.76 9.35 11.89
N GLN A 101 2.70 10.68 11.85
CA GLN A 101 3.50 11.46 10.90
C GLN A 101 5.01 11.26 11.14
N ALA A 102 5.45 11.23 12.39
CA ALA A 102 6.84 10.95 12.72
C ALA A 102 7.28 9.55 12.23
N ALA A 103 6.44 8.53 12.39
CA ALA A 103 6.70 7.19 11.88
C ALA A 103 6.71 7.14 10.34
N VAL A 104 5.75 7.83 9.69
CA VAL A 104 5.73 7.94 8.22
C VAL A 104 7.01 8.59 7.69
N ASN A 105 7.55 9.56 8.38
CA ASN A 105 8.80 10.23 8.00
C ASN A 105 10.06 9.34 8.12
N GLN A 106 9.95 8.15 8.73
CA GLN A 106 11.02 7.13 8.72
C GLN A 106 10.97 6.26 7.46
N LEU A 107 9.86 6.29 6.70
CA LEU A 107 9.74 5.60 5.41
C LEU A 107 10.52 6.38 4.33
N PRO A 108 10.88 5.75 3.21
CA PRO A 108 11.49 6.45 2.09
C PRO A 108 10.70 7.69 1.67
N LEU A 109 11.42 8.74 1.29
CA LEU A 109 10.82 10.02 0.89
C LEU A 109 9.76 9.82 -0.21
N GLY A 110 8.59 10.44 -0.02
CA GLY A 110 7.47 10.32 -0.96
C GLY A 110 6.57 9.11 -0.72
N SER A 111 6.92 8.19 0.20
CA SER A 111 6.02 7.11 0.59
C SER A 111 4.70 7.66 1.13
N ILE A 112 3.58 7.02 0.77
CA ILE A 112 2.24 7.42 1.19
C ILE A 112 1.66 6.33 2.09
N VAL A 113 1.00 6.73 3.16
CA VAL A 113 0.29 5.83 4.08
C VAL A 113 -1.17 6.24 4.15
N VAL A 114 -2.06 5.34 3.75
CA VAL A 114 -3.51 5.46 3.89
C VAL A 114 -3.92 4.64 5.12
N GLN A 115 -3.91 5.25 6.29
CA GLN A 115 -4.27 4.59 7.54
C GLN A 115 -5.78 4.38 7.61
N LYS A 116 -6.22 3.13 7.44
CA LYS A 116 -7.64 2.73 7.51
C LYS A 116 -8.09 2.65 8.97
N LYS A 117 -8.93 3.59 9.38
CA LYS A 117 -9.57 3.66 10.71
C LYS A 117 -10.91 4.38 10.57
N HIS A 118 -11.65 4.55 11.68
CA HIS A 118 -12.75 5.52 11.69
C HIS A 118 -12.17 6.91 11.40
N GLY A 119 -12.52 7.50 10.26
CA GLY A 119 -11.82 8.68 9.72
C GLY A 119 -10.45 8.30 9.13
N THR A 120 -10.44 7.79 7.89
CA THR A 120 -9.20 7.45 7.18
C THR A 120 -8.27 8.65 7.13
N THR A 121 -7.00 8.46 7.44
CA THR A 121 -6.00 9.52 7.40
C THR A 121 -4.90 9.18 6.40
N ILE A 122 -4.52 10.13 5.56
CA ILE A 122 -3.48 9.95 4.55
C ILE A 122 -2.29 10.84 4.92
N TYR A 123 -1.13 10.21 4.99
CA TYR A 123 0.16 10.82 5.29
C TYR A 123 1.11 10.65 4.11
N GLN A 124 2.08 11.56 3.97
CA GLN A 124 3.19 11.39 3.05
C GLN A 124 4.51 11.68 3.75
N SER A 125 5.50 10.80 3.52
CA SER A 125 6.86 11.00 4.02
C SER A 125 7.51 12.25 3.42
N GLY A 126 8.06 13.10 4.28
CA GLY A 126 8.68 14.37 3.90
C GLY A 126 7.70 15.52 3.68
N GLN A 127 6.41 15.34 4.00
CA GLN A 127 5.39 16.39 3.92
C GLN A 127 4.73 16.55 5.29
N GLU A 128 4.36 17.79 5.63
CA GLU A 128 3.57 18.09 6.84
C GLU A 128 2.05 18.01 6.56
N GLN A 129 1.68 18.03 5.28
CA GLN A 129 0.28 17.97 4.88
C GLN A 129 -0.30 16.59 5.15
N VAL A 130 -1.36 16.56 5.94
CA VAL A 130 -2.15 15.38 6.28
C VAL A 130 -3.55 15.59 5.74
N PHE A 131 -4.11 14.57 5.10
CA PHE A 131 -5.51 14.57 4.70
C PHE A 131 -6.30 13.62 5.59
N GLU A 132 -7.37 14.11 6.19
CA GLU A 132 -8.29 13.31 7.01
C GLU A 132 -9.66 13.26 6.36
N LEU A 133 -10.13 12.04 6.10
CA LEU A 133 -11.47 11.80 5.58
C LEU A 133 -12.47 11.85 6.74
N THR A 134 -13.35 12.83 6.72
CA THR A 134 -14.36 13.05 7.76
C THR A 134 -15.73 12.43 7.45
N VAL A 135 -15.86 11.78 6.29
CA VAL A 135 -17.07 11.10 5.83
C VAL A 135 -16.92 9.58 5.93
N GLY A 136 -18.03 8.87 5.94
CA GLY A 136 -18.08 7.42 6.08
C GLY A 136 -18.74 6.98 7.38
N GLY A 137 -18.97 5.68 7.52
CA GLY A 137 -19.65 5.13 8.69
C GLY A 137 -19.41 3.63 8.87
N PRO A 138 -19.84 3.06 10.00
CA PRO A 138 -19.58 1.66 10.34
C PRO A 138 -20.19 0.65 9.35
N TYR A 139 -21.18 1.07 8.56
CA TYR A 139 -21.76 0.25 7.49
C TYR A 139 -20.79 0.01 6.31
N GLN A 140 -19.69 0.76 6.23
CA GLN A 140 -18.60 0.51 5.26
C GLN A 140 -17.61 -0.54 5.75
N ALA A 141 -17.67 -0.98 7.00
CA ALA A 141 -16.79 -2.00 7.56
C ALA A 141 -17.25 -3.42 7.18
N THR A 142 -17.36 -3.70 5.89
CA THR A 142 -17.73 -5.03 5.36
C THR A 142 -16.51 -5.72 4.74
N GLY A 143 -16.54 -7.06 4.66
CA GLY A 143 -15.48 -7.83 4.03
C GLY A 143 -15.25 -7.39 2.58
N GLY A 144 -13.99 -7.27 2.17
CA GLY A 144 -13.60 -6.85 0.82
C GLY A 144 -13.55 -5.33 0.58
N MET A 145 -14.01 -4.49 1.52
CA MET A 145 -13.91 -3.03 1.35
C MET A 145 -12.46 -2.54 1.29
N GLY A 146 -11.56 -3.17 2.04
CA GLY A 146 -10.13 -2.88 1.97
C GLY A 146 -9.56 -3.16 0.58
N ASP A 147 -9.87 -4.33 0.03
CA ASP A 147 -9.44 -4.75 -1.31
C ASP A 147 -10.00 -3.81 -2.39
N THR A 148 -11.26 -3.40 -2.24
CA THR A 148 -11.91 -2.42 -3.13
C THR A 148 -11.17 -1.08 -3.09
N LEU A 149 -10.87 -0.57 -1.89
CA LEU A 149 -10.11 0.68 -1.73
C LEU A 149 -8.72 0.57 -2.36
N ALA A 150 -8.00 -0.52 -2.11
CA ALA A 150 -6.68 -0.75 -2.71
C ALA A 150 -6.75 -0.78 -4.24
N GLY A 151 -7.79 -1.40 -4.81
CA GLY A 151 -8.07 -1.40 -6.26
C GLY A 151 -8.39 -0.01 -6.80
N MET A 152 -9.19 0.79 -6.09
CA MET A 152 -9.48 2.18 -6.47
C MET A 152 -8.21 3.04 -6.44
N ILE A 153 -7.39 2.93 -5.39
CA ILE A 153 -6.11 3.63 -5.30
C ILE A 153 -5.20 3.24 -6.49
N ALA A 154 -5.15 1.95 -6.84
CA ALA A 154 -4.38 1.49 -7.99
C ALA A 154 -4.88 2.11 -9.30
N ALA A 155 -6.19 2.14 -9.52
CA ALA A 155 -6.78 2.72 -10.72
C ALA A 155 -6.46 4.23 -10.85
N PHE A 156 -6.65 5.00 -9.77
CA PHE A 156 -6.37 6.43 -9.76
C PHE A 156 -4.88 6.73 -9.89
N ALA A 157 -4.04 6.01 -9.14
CA ALA A 157 -2.59 6.17 -9.19
C ALA A 157 -2.02 5.87 -10.59
N GLY A 158 -2.58 4.89 -11.31
CA GLY A 158 -2.14 4.52 -12.65
C GLY A 158 -2.60 5.46 -13.76
N GLN A 159 -3.79 6.08 -13.62
CA GLN A 159 -4.45 6.81 -14.72
C GLN A 159 -4.17 8.32 -14.73
N PHE A 160 -4.25 9.00 -13.61
CA PHE A 160 -4.22 10.47 -13.55
C PHE A 160 -2.80 11.03 -13.38
N LYS A 161 -1.90 10.70 -14.32
CA LYS A 161 -0.45 11.04 -14.24
C LYS A 161 -0.14 12.55 -14.20
N SER A 162 -1.10 13.42 -14.50
CA SER A 162 -0.94 14.89 -14.40
C SER A 162 -1.00 15.43 -12.97
N SER A 163 -1.58 14.67 -12.03
CA SER A 163 -1.65 15.01 -10.61
C SER A 163 -0.51 14.33 -9.84
N SER A 164 -0.16 14.87 -8.68
CA SER A 164 0.81 14.23 -7.78
C SER A 164 0.30 12.87 -7.29
N PRO A 165 1.17 11.92 -6.93
CA PRO A 165 0.75 10.64 -6.37
C PRO A 165 -0.13 10.81 -5.11
N PHE A 166 0.17 11.79 -4.27
CA PHE A 166 -0.63 12.09 -3.06
C PHE A 166 -2.06 12.52 -3.42
N GLU A 167 -2.22 13.43 -4.38
CA GLU A 167 -3.55 13.87 -4.85
C GLU A 167 -4.36 12.71 -5.45
N ARG A 168 -3.71 11.85 -6.24
CA ARG A 168 -4.37 10.67 -6.83
C ARG A 168 -4.85 9.69 -5.77
N VAL A 169 -4.00 9.39 -4.78
CA VAL A 169 -4.35 8.51 -3.66
C VAL A 169 -5.48 9.12 -2.82
N THR A 170 -5.40 10.42 -2.53
CA THR A 170 -6.43 11.16 -1.78
C THR A 170 -7.77 11.12 -2.52
N ALA A 171 -7.78 11.41 -3.82
CA ALA A 171 -9.00 11.38 -4.63
C ALA A 171 -9.66 9.98 -4.67
N ALA A 172 -8.85 8.91 -4.64
CA ALA A 172 -9.36 7.55 -4.62
C ALA A 172 -10.02 7.16 -3.29
N THR A 173 -9.75 7.89 -2.21
CA THR A 173 -10.31 7.61 -0.87
C THR A 173 -11.59 8.39 -0.57
N LEU A 174 -11.96 9.36 -1.40
CA LEU A 174 -13.19 10.13 -1.30
C LEU A 174 -14.40 9.37 -1.85
#